data_691df543438af7105cc8efe5add7b524
#
_entry.id   691df543438af7105cc8efe5add7b524
#
_cell.length_a   1.000
_cell.length_b   1.000
_cell.length_c   1.000
_cell.angle_alpha   90.00
_cell.angle_beta   90.00
_cell.angle_gamma   90.00
#
_symmetry.space_group_name_H-M   'P 1'
#
loop_
_entity.id
_entity.type
_entity.pdbx_description
1 polymer ?
#
loop_
_entity_poly.entity_id
_entity_poly.type
_entity_poly.pdbx_seq_one_letter_code
_entity_poly.pdbx_strand_id
1 'polypeptide(L)'
;MRLRYVLAGYRVATRAHFRDWQEQGLPGPHLLSLSDCVVDLVPVDPDGWDRWFASSQEAGIARDQAGRPELHVLGVGFAADDVPGLQDDMARDGWDGSLPERLIRREEFPGAGERRLGFELVGFDVAGWHTWTCIGDLVTDVHQATGIRPGPDGLIQDEQDARRAAQWLTDSGLGDPKVFLWAAALLTEPPGATLPAKRWRGKGCGHGRRFGRSSQR
;
A
#
# COMPACT_ATOMS: atom_id res chain seq x y z
N MET A 1 16.30 -21.12 3.29
CA MET A 1 15.98 -21.04 1.84
C MET A 1 15.41 -19.66 1.59
N ARG A 2 15.96 -18.87 0.66
CA ARG A 2 15.38 -17.54 0.36
C ARG A 2 14.09 -17.75 -0.41
N LEU A 3 12.98 -17.20 0.06
CA LEU A 3 11.72 -17.22 -0.68
C LEU A 3 11.89 -16.43 -1.99
N ARG A 4 11.35 -16.98 -3.07
CA ARG A 4 11.27 -16.28 -4.36
C ARG A 4 9.98 -15.47 -4.36
N TYR A 5 10.06 -14.22 -4.79
CA TYR A 5 8.90 -13.37 -4.97
C TYR A 5 8.57 -13.26 -6.46
N VAL A 6 7.29 -13.27 -6.77
CA VAL A 6 6.72 -13.02 -8.08
C VAL A 6 6.25 -11.56 -8.12
N LEU A 7 6.65 -10.84 -9.15
CA LEU A 7 6.23 -9.46 -9.35
C LEU A 7 4.73 -9.42 -9.73
N ALA A 8 3.93 -8.78 -8.91
CA ALA A 8 2.55 -8.46 -9.24
C ALA A 8 2.44 -7.22 -10.13
N GLY A 9 3.36 -6.29 -9.99
CA GLY A 9 3.41 -5.03 -10.72
C GLY A 9 3.76 -3.86 -9.82
N TYR A 10 3.45 -2.66 -10.31
CA TYR A 10 3.69 -1.42 -9.57
C TYR A 10 2.38 -0.66 -9.39
N ARG A 11 2.25 0.03 -8.26
CA ARG A 11 1.13 0.93 -7.97
C ARG A 11 1.63 2.33 -7.68
N VAL A 12 0.82 3.32 -7.98
CA VAL A 12 1.08 4.72 -7.63
C VAL A 12 0.00 5.16 -6.68
N ALA A 13 0.37 5.45 -5.44
CA ALA A 13 -0.56 5.70 -4.34
C ALA A 13 -0.14 6.91 -3.50
N THR A 14 -1.12 7.57 -2.88
CA THR A 14 -0.87 8.46 -1.75
C THR A 14 -0.56 7.67 -0.49
N ARG A 15 -0.24 8.36 0.60
CA ARG A 15 -0.36 7.77 1.93
C ARG A 15 -1.83 7.74 2.35
N ALA A 16 -2.16 6.80 3.24
CA ALA A 16 -3.52 6.56 3.68
C ALA A 16 -4.18 7.81 4.31
N HIS A 17 -5.47 7.97 4.00
CA HIS A 17 -6.36 8.90 4.66
C HIS A 17 -7.37 8.09 5.47
N PHE A 18 -7.09 7.92 6.77
CA PHE A 18 -7.99 7.15 7.62
C PHE A 18 -9.23 7.96 7.97
N ARG A 19 -10.36 7.26 8.00
CA ARG A 19 -11.57 7.70 8.67
C ARG A 19 -11.48 7.31 10.16
N ASP A 20 -12.19 8.01 11.03
CA ASP A 20 -12.13 7.80 12.49
C ASP A 20 -12.27 6.34 12.91
N TRP A 21 -13.07 5.55 12.19
CA TRP A 21 -13.28 4.13 12.49
C TRP A 21 -12.12 3.21 12.04
N GLN A 22 -11.22 3.71 11.21
CA GLN A 22 -10.06 2.96 10.70
C GLN A 22 -8.79 3.15 11.55
N GLU A 23 -8.81 4.06 12.52
CA GLU A 23 -7.60 4.42 13.28
C GLU A 23 -7.23 3.43 14.39
N GLN A 24 -8.09 2.44 14.68
CA GLN A 24 -7.87 1.51 15.77
C GLN A 24 -6.69 0.57 15.51
N GLY A 25 -5.75 0.55 16.46
CA GLY A 25 -4.56 -0.31 16.41
C GLY A 25 -3.48 0.12 15.42
N LEU A 26 -3.66 1.24 14.72
CA LEU A 26 -2.68 1.73 13.75
C LEU A 26 -1.62 2.62 14.41
N PRO A 27 -0.36 2.60 13.93
CA PRO A 27 0.74 3.37 14.52
C PRO A 27 0.69 4.87 14.19
N GLY A 28 -0.22 5.31 13.32
CA GLY A 28 -0.38 6.71 12.93
C GLY A 28 -1.19 6.88 11.65
N PRO A 29 -1.50 8.12 11.25
CA PRO A 29 -2.38 8.42 10.12
C PRO A 29 -1.69 8.39 8.75
N HIS A 30 -0.38 8.15 8.67
CA HIS A 30 0.39 8.25 7.43
C HIS A 30 0.95 6.88 7.02
N LEU A 31 0.07 5.95 6.71
CA LEU A 31 0.45 4.59 6.35
C LEU A 31 0.51 4.40 4.83
N LEU A 32 1.29 3.42 4.40
CA LEU A 32 1.26 2.90 3.04
C LEU A 32 0.24 1.77 2.96
N SER A 33 -0.55 1.74 1.90
CA SER A 33 -1.52 0.67 1.67
C SER A 33 -1.74 0.42 0.18
N LEU A 34 -2.17 -0.79 -0.15
CA LEU A 34 -2.58 -1.20 -1.49
C LEU A 34 -4.08 -1.04 -1.71
N SER A 35 -4.86 -0.75 -0.67
CA SER A 35 -6.31 -0.65 -0.74
C SER A 35 -6.75 0.77 -1.15
N ASP A 36 -7.60 0.87 -2.15
CA ASP A 36 -8.27 2.11 -2.55
C ASP A 36 -9.33 2.58 -1.56
N CYS A 37 -9.68 1.76 -0.58
CA CYS A 37 -10.49 2.19 0.57
C CYS A 37 -9.79 3.21 1.46
N VAL A 38 -8.44 3.22 1.47
CA VAL A 38 -7.64 4.02 2.41
C VAL A 38 -6.60 4.92 1.73
N VAL A 39 -6.31 4.71 0.44
CA VAL A 39 -5.38 5.53 -0.34
C VAL A 39 -5.99 5.94 -1.68
N ASP A 40 -5.54 7.06 -2.25
CA ASP A 40 -5.84 7.39 -3.65
C ASP A 40 -4.83 6.67 -4.54
N LEU A 41 -5.33 5.92 -5.51
CA LEU A 41 -4.55 5.22 -6.52
C LEU A 41 -4.62 5.93 -7.87
N VAL A 42 -3.49 6.05 -8.54
CA VAL A 42 -3.45 6.53 -9.93
C VAL A 42 -3.80 5.38 -10.87
N PRO A 43 -4.81 5.52 -11.76
CA PRO A 43 -5.12 4.49 -12.74
C PRO A 43 -4.07 4.41 -13.84
N VAL A 44 -3.97 3.24 -14.49
CA VAL A 44 -3.15 3.05 -15.70
C VAL A 44 -3.72 3.85 -16.86
N ASP A 45 -5.05 3.79 -17.01
CA ASP A 45 -5.82 4.58 -17.96
C ASP A 45 -6.80 5.47 -17.16
N PRO A 46 -6.90 6.79 -17.42
CA PRO A 46 -7.82 7.68 -16.73
C PRO A 46 -9.26 7.21 -16.72
N ASP A 47 -9.71 6.56 -17.78
CA ASP A 47 -11.07 6.03 -17.93
C ASP A 47 -11.18 4.55 -17.47
N GLY A 48 -10.05 3.93 -17.08
CA GLY A 48 -9.97 2.53 -16.72
C GLY A 48 -10.01 2.27 -15.22
N TRP A 49 -10.25 1.01 -14.86
CA TRP A 49 -10.25 0.52 -13.47
C TRP A 49 -8.91 -0.07 -13.06
N ASP A 50 -8.04 -0.42 -14.03
CA ASP A 50 -6.74 -1.02 -13.74
C ASP A 50 -5.80 -0.01 -13.06
N ARG A 51 -5.20 -0.44 -11.96
CA ARG A 51 -4.26 0.34 -11.13
C ARG A 51 -2.86 -0.28 -11.12
N TRP A 52 -2.59 -1.25 -12.00
CA TRP A 52 -1.37 -2.02 -12.02
C TRP A 52 -0.49 -1.66 -13.21
N PHE A 53 0.60 -0.95 -12.97
CA PHE A 53 1.61 -0.65 -13.98
C PHE A 53 2.53 -1.86 -14.19
N ALA A 54 2.97 -2.08 -15.43
CA ALA A 54 3.84 -3.19 -15.77
C ALA A 54 5.29 -2.98 -15.29
N SER A 55 5.73 -1.74 -15.23
CA SER A 55 7.10 -1.40 -14.86
C SER A 55 7.16 -0.21 -13.91
N SER A 56 8.26 -0.12 -13.17
CA SER A 56 8.54 1.06 -12.33
C SER A 56 8.70 2.33 -13.14
N GLN A 57 9.13 2.23 -14.40
CA GLN A 57 9.25 3.35 -15.31
C GLN A 57 7.88 3.93 -15.69
N GLU A 58 6.93 3.07 -16.09
CA GLU A 58 5.55 3.49 -16.38
C GLU A 58 4.88 4.13 -15.17
N ALA A 59 5.00 3.48 -14.01
CA ALA A 59 4.49 4.02 -12.76
C ALA A 59 5.12 5.37 -12.40
N GLY A 60 6.42 5.54 -12.62
CA GLY A 60 7.12 6.80 -12.41
C GLY A 60 6.60 7.91 -13.34
N ILE A 61 6.37 7.61 -14.61
CA ILE A 61 5.80 8.55 -15.58
C ILE A 61 4.39 8.96 -15.15
N ALA A 62 3.54 8.01 -14.76
CA ALA A 62 2.17 8.28 -14.31
C ALA A 62 2.15 9.16 -13.04
N ARG A 63 3.03 8.88 -12.08
CA ARG A 63 3.21 9.73 -10.88
C ARG A 63 3.56 11.17 -11.26
N ASP A 64 4.54 11.34 -12.17
CA ASP A 64 5.03 12.66 -12.57
C ASP A 64 3.96 13.44 -13.36
N GLN A 65 3.19 12.75 -14.23
CA GLN A 65 2.06 13.33 -14.96
C GLN A 65 0.91 13.74 -14.04
N ALA A 66 0.66 12.99 -12.97
CA ALA A 66 -0.35 13.35 -11.98
C ALA A 66 -0.02 14.63 -11.22
N GLY A 67 1.26 15.05 -11.18
CA GLY A 67 1.71 16.32 -10.62
C GLY A 67 1.49 16.44 -9.10
N ARG A 68 1.26 15.34 -8.41
CA ARG A 68 0.97 15.26 -6.97
C ARG A 68 2.23 14.80 -6.22
N PRO A 69 2.86 15.68 -5.41
CA PRO A 69 4.15 15.37 -4.76
C PRO A 69 4.04 14.32 -3.65
N GLU A 70 2.83 14.04 -3.16
CA GLU A 70 2.57 13.03 -2.14
C GLU A 70 2.49 11.60 -2.67
N LEU A 71 2.54 11.42 -4.00
CA LEU A 71 2.44 10.10 -4.61
C LEU A 71 3.73 9.30 -4.48
N HIS A 72 3.60 8.03 -4.13
CA HIS A 72 4.64 7.03 -4.03
C HIS A 72 4.47 5.97 -5.13
N VAL A 73 5.59 5.52 -5.68
CA VAL A 73 5.61 4.32 -6.55
C VAL A 73 5.94 3.12 -5.67
N LEU A 74 5.05 2.15 -5.64
CA LEU A 74 5.18 0.93 -4.86
C LEU A 74 5.33 -0.26 -5.79
N GLY A 75 6.44 -0.99 -5.68
CA GLY A 75 6.59 -2.32 -6.25
C GLY A 75 5.92 -3.35 -5.35
N VAL A 76 5.17 -4.28 -5.93
CA VAL A 76 4.40 -5.28 -5.18
C VAL A 76 4.78 -6.68 -5.63
N GLY A 77 5.11 -7.54 -4.67
CA GLY A 77 5.45 -8.92 -4.90
C GLY A 77 4.77 -9.89 -3.94
N PHE A 78 4.50 -11.08 -4.42
CA PHE A 78 3.98 -12.20 -3.63
C PHE A 78 4.96 -13.35 -3.56
N ALA A 79 5.00 -14.05 -2.46
CA ALA A 79 5.78 -15.29 -2.38
C ALA A 79 5.27 -16.27 -3.45
N ALA A 80 6.20 -16.91 -4.16
CA ALA A 80 5.85 -17.82 -5.26
C ALA A 80 4.92 -18.96 -4.84
N ASP A 81 5.00 -19.35 -3.56
CA ASP A 81 4.17 -20.41 -2.98
C ASP A 81 2.72 -19.95 -2.75
N ASP A 82 2.47 -18.65 -2.56
CA ASP A 82 1.13 -18.09 -2.34
C ASP A 82 0.39 -17.81 -3.67
N VAL A 83 1.12 -17.67 -4.79
CA VAL A 83 0.56 -17.32 -6.09
C VAL A 83 -0.55 -18.25 -6.57
N PRO A 84 -0.44 -19.59 -6.48
CA PRO A 84 -1.53 -20.48 -6.92
C PRO A 84 -2.84 -20.21 -6.19
N GLY A 85 -2.79 -20.06 -4.85
CA GLY A 85 -3.98 -19.77 -4.05
C GLY A 85 -4.62 -18.42 -4.40
N LEU A 86 -3.79 -17.40 -4.63
CA LEU A 86 -4.27 -16.07 -5.08
C LEU A 86 -4.95 -16.14 -6.46
N GLN A 87 -4.39 -16.94 -7.39
CA GLN A 87 -4.97 -17.15 -8.71
C GLN A 87 -6.32 -17.88 -8.62
N ASP A 88 -6.43 -18.89 -7.75
CA ASP A 88 -7.67 -19.63 -7.52
C ASP A 88 -8.76 -18.70 -6.93
N ASP A 89 -8.42 -17.83 -6.00
CA ASP A 89 -9.36 -16.85 -5.43
C ASP A 89 -9.83 -15.86 -6.49
N MET A 90 -8.91 -15.25 -7.24
CA MET A 90 -9.25 -14.31 -8.32
C MET A 90 -10.12 -14.96 -9.39
N ALA A 91 -9.83 -16.23 -9.77
CA ALA A 91 -10.63 -16.96 -10.75
C ALA A 91 -12.04 -17.26 -10.23
N ARG A 92 -12.16 -17.60 -8.94
CA ARG A 92 -13.46 -17.83 -8.29
C ARG A 92 -14.34 -16.61 -8.32
N ASP A 93 -13.74 -15.44 -8.10
CA ASP A 93 -14.44 -14.17 -8.01
C ASP A 93 -14.64 -13.47 -9.37
N GLY A 94 -14.11 -14.08 -10.45
CA GLY A 94 -14.27 -13.55 -11.81
C GLY A 94 -13.46 -12.26 -12.05
N TRP A 95 -12.29 -12.16 -11.39
CA TRP A 95 -11.40 -11.02 -11.56
C TRP A 95 -10.90 -10.88 -13.00
N ASP A 96 -11.10 -9.70 -13.61
CA ASP A 96 -10.79 -9.40 -15.01
C ASP A 96 -9.65 -8.37 -15.22
N GLY A 97 -9.00 -7.92 -14.14
CA GLY A 97 -7.87 -6.98 -14.23
C GLY A 97 -6.57 -7.61 -14.74
N SER A 98 -5.54 -6.80 -14.94
CA SER A 98 -4.23 -7.25 -15.46
C SER A 98 -3.41 -8.09 -14.46
N LEU A 99 -3.76 -8.07 -13.17
CA LEU A 99 -3.03 -8.76 -12.12
C LEU A 99 -2.99 -10.30 -12.28
N PRO A 100 -4.12 -11.02 -12.60
CA PRO A 100 -4.07 -12.46 -12.80
C PRO A 100 -3.07 -12.87 -13.88
N GLU A 101 -3.04 -12.16 -15.01
CA GLU A 101 -2.09 -12.44 -16.10
C GLU A 101 -0.63 -12.24 -15.67
N ARG A 102 -0.36 -11.22 -14.86
CA ARG A 102 1.00 -10.95 -14.34
C ARG A 102 1.46 -12.05 -13.42
N LEU A 103 0.60 -12.51 -12.51
CA LEU A 103 0.92 -13.63 -11.63
C LEU A 103 1.12 -14.95 -12.39
N ILE A 104 0.41 -15.15 -13.53
CA ILE A 104 0.63 -16.30 -14.42
C ILE A 104 2.02 -16.26 -15.04
N ARG A 105 2.50 -15.10 -15.48
CA ARG A 105 3.84 -14.95 -16.08
C ARG A 105 4.97 -15.25 -15.09
N ARG A 106 4.72 -15.16 -13.80
CA ARG A 106 5.68 -15.44 -12.72
C ARG A 106 7.02 -14.74 -12.90
N GLU A 107 6.97 -13.49 -13.34
CA GLU A 107 8.17 -12.66 -13.43
C GLU A 107 8.81 -12.55 -12.04
N GLU A 108 10.12 -12.80 -11.96
CA GLU A 108 10.83 -12.70 -10.70
C GLU A 108 10.88 -11.23 -10.25
N PHE A 109 10.58 -11.00 -8.98
CA PHE A 109 10.61 -9.66 -8.42
C PHE A 109 12.02 -9.07 -8.55
N PRO A 110 12.20 -7.90 -9.17
CA PRO A 110 13.50 -7.29 -9.40
C PRO A 110 14.09 -6.78 -8.09
N GLY A 111 14.71 -7.67 -7.31
CA GLY A 111 15.25 -7.33 -6.00
C GLY A 111 16.46 -6.40 -5.99
N ALA A 112 17.12 -6.19 -7.14
CA ALA A 112 18.33 -5.38 -7.24
C ALA A 112 17.99 -3.89 -7.35
N GLY A 113 18.32 -3.12 -6.32
CA GLY A 113 18.20 -1.66 -6.30
C GLY A 113 16.88 -1.14 -5.72
N GLU A 114 15.89 -1.98 -5.45
CA GLU A 114 14.66 -1.58 -4.79
C GLU A 114 14.82 -1.55 -3.26
N ARG A 115 14.29 -0.50 -2.64
CA ARG A 115 14.26 -0.39 -1.18
C ARG A 115 13.05 -1.13 -0.64
N ARG A 116 13.29 -2.20 0.12
CA ARG A 116 12.21 -2.91 0.83
C ARG A 116 11.56 -1.97 1.85
N LEU A 117 10.22 -1.91 1.83
CA LEU A 117 9.41 -1.14 2.76
C LEU A 117 8.84 -2.02 3.88
N GLY A 118 8.40 -3.21 3.56
CA GLY A 118 7.78 -4.18 4.47
C GLY A 118 6.69 -4.98 3.79
N PHE A 119 5.79 -5.54 4.58
CA PHE A 119 4.67 -6.36 4.09
C PHE A 119 3.34 -5.78 4.52
N GLU A 120 2.37 -5.80 3.62
CA GLU A 120 0.96 -5.59 3.91
C GLU A 120 0.20 -6.91 3.78
N LEU A 121 -0.76 -7.15 4.66
CA LEU A 121 -1.65 -8.30 4.54
C LEU A 121 -2.80 -7.93 3.62
N VAL A 122 -2.99 -8.71 2.58
CA VAL A 122 -4.00 -8.48 1.54
C VAL A 122 -4.85 -9.70 1.31
N GLY A 123 -6.12 -9.48 0.99
CA GLY A 123 -7.06 -10.49 0.54
C GLY A 123 -7.86 -9.99 -0.65
N PHE A 124 -8.45 -10.90 -1.40
CA PHE A 124 -9.24 -10.59 -2.57
C PHE A 124 -10.69 -10.94 -2.36
N ASP A 125 -11.58 -10.10 -2.87
CA ASP A 125 -12.99 -10.41 -3.06
C ASP A 125 -13.46 -9.97 -4.46
N VAL A 126 -14.74 -10.17 -4.76
CA VAL A 126 -15.37 -9.79 -6.04
C VAL A 126 -15.22 -8.31 -6.37
N ALA A 127 -15.08 -7.46 -5.36
CA ALA A 127 -15.02 -6.00 -5.52
C ALA A 127 -13.59 -5.45 -5.61
N GLY A 128 -12.57 -6.24 -5.27
CA GLY A 128 -11.19 -5.76 -5.31
C GLY A 128 -10.29 -6.27 -4.20
N TRP A 129 -9.39 -5.40 -3.75
CA TRP A 129 -8.43 -5.69 -2.71
C TRP A 129 -8.93 -5.23 -1.36
N HIS A 130 -8.86 -6.12 -0.40
CA HIS A 130 -8.89 -5.75 1.00
C HIS A 130 -7.49 -5.81 1.59
N THR A 131 -7.20 -4.89 2.49
CA THR A 131 -6.00 -4.95 3.31
C THR A 131 -6.41 -4.99 4.77
N TRP A 132 -5.57 -5.54 5.62
CA TRP A 132 -5.84 -5.59 7.05
C TRP A 132 -6.05 -4.21 7.69
N THR A 133 -5.56 -3.15 7.03
CA THR A 133 -5.73 -1.77 7.48
C THR A 133 -7.06 -1.15 7.04
N CYS A 134 -7.77 -1.72 6.08
CA CYS A 134 -9.03 -1.18 5.59
C CYS A 134 -10.28 -1.84 6.18
N ILE A 135 -10.12 -2.94 6.90
CA ILE A 135 -11.23 -3.68 7.52
C ILE A 135 -11.18 -3.53 9.03
N GLY A 136 -12.03 -2.68 9.58
CA GLY A 136 -12.36 -2.58 11.00
C GLY A 136 -11.18 -2.79 11.96
N ASP A 137 -11.34 -3.76 12.88
CA ASP A 137 -10.38 -4.02 13.96
C ASP A 137 -9.32 -5.08 13.62
N LEU A 138 -9.18 -5.49 12.34
CA LEU A 138 -8.28 -6.60 11.98
C LEU A 138 -6.84 -6.42 12.47
N VAL A 139 -6.30 -5.19 12.44
CA VAL A 139 -4.95 -4.92 12.97
C VAL A 139 -4.88 -5.23 14.47
N THR A 140 -5.91 -4.87 15.20
CA THR A 140 -6.02 -5.15 16.64
C THR A 140 -6.18 -6.64 16.90
N ASP A 141 -7.03 -7.32 16.12
CA ASP A 141 -7.27 -8.76 16.25
C ASP A 141 -6.03 -9.58 15.96
N VAL A 142 -5.32 -9.26 14.85
CA VAL A 142 -4.03 -9.90 14.52
C VAL A 142 -3.03 -9.68 15.66
N HIS A 143 -2.93 -8.45 16.18
CA HIS A 143 -2.03 -8.18 17.29
C HIS A 143 -2.37 -8.98 18.54
N GLN A 144 -3.64 -9.01 18.94
CA GLN A 144 -4.08 -9.76 20.13
C GLN A 144 -3.79 -11.25 20.03
N ALA A 145 -4.01 -11.82 18.84
CA ALA A 145 -3.84 -13.25 18.61
C ALA A 145 -2.38 -13.68 18.41
N THR A 146 -1.58 -12.87 17.72
CA THR A 146 -0.25 -13.28 17.23
C THR A 146 0.91 -12.51 17.88
N GLY A 147 0.63 -11.38 18.54
CA GLY A 147 1.63 -10.44 19.06
C GLY A 147 2.25 -9.55 17.98
N ILE A 148 1.84 -9.70 16.70
CA ILE A 148 2.41 -8.96 15.57
C ILE A 148 1.80 -7.57 15.48
N ARG A 149 2.66 -6.56 15.27
CA ARG A 149 2.24 -5.16 15.11
C ARG A 149 2.78 -4.58 13.81
N PRO A 150 2.04 -3.66 13.17
CA PRO A 150 2.59 -2.89 12.08
C PRO A 150 3.67 -1.92 12.58
N GLY A 151 4.68 -1.70 11.74
CA GLY A 151 5.65 -0.63 11.90
C GLY A 151 5.08 0.76 11.56
N PRO A 152 5.91 1.81 11.59
CA PRO A 152 5.47 3.21 11.42
C PRO A 152 4.71 3.50 10.12
N ASP A 153 5.03 2.77 9.05
CA ASP A 153 4.36 2.90 7.74
C ASP A 153 3.15 1.95 7.60
N GLY A 154 2.69 1.29 8.68
CA GLY A 154 1.60 0.33 8.64
C GLY A 154 1.99 -1.06 8.15
N LEU A 155 3.27 -1.29 7.86
CA LEU A 155 3.77 -2.51 7.26
C LEU A 155 4.45 -3.40 8.30
N ILE A 156 4.26 -4.70 8.20
CA ILE A 156 5.01 -5.69 8.99
C ILE A 156 6.43 -5.78 8.42
N GLN A 157 7.45 -5.69 9.27
CA GLN A 157 8.83 -5.63 8.81
C GLN A 157 9.46 -7.01 8.62
N ASP A 158 9.06 -7.98 9.43
CA ASP A 158 9.56 -9.36 9.35
C ASP A 158 8.67 -10.21 8.44
N GLU A 159 9.30 -10.97 7.54
CA GLU A 159 8.61 -11.82 6.57
C GLU A 159 7.88 -13.00 7.23
N GLN A 160 8.49 -13.61 8.24
CA GLN A 160 7.89 -14.74 8.93
C GLN A 160 6.69 -14.29 9.74
N ASP A 161 6.78 -13.11 10.37
CA ASP A 161 5.66 -12.51 11.07
C ASP A 161 4.51 -12.18 10.10
N ALA A 162 4.80 -11.59 8.93
CA ALA A 162 3.78 -11.29 7.94
C ALA A 162 3.06 -12.55 7.45
N ARG A 163 3.79 -13.61 7.15
CA ARG A 163 3.20 -14.90 6.74
C ARG A 163 2.40 -15.55 7.86
N ARG A 164 2.89 -15.51 9.10
CA ARG A 164 2.15 -16.02 10.26
C ARG A 164 0.86 -15.27 10.50
N ALA A 165 0.86 -13.94 10.33
CA ALA A 165 -0.33 -13.12 10.46
C ALA A 165 -1.33 -13.40 9.32
N ALA A 166 -0.86 -13.53 8.07
CA ALA A 166 -1.69 -13.88 6.92
C ALA A 166 -2.35 -15.26 7.08
N GLN A 167 -1.57 -16.25 7.51
CA GLN A 167 -2.11 -17.59 7.79
C GLN A 167 -3.16 -17.56 8.89
N TRP A 168 -2.90 -16.83 9.97
CA TRP A 168 -3.87 -16.69 11.06
C TRP A 168 -5.17 -16.04 10.59
N LEU A 169 -5.12 -14.99 9.77
CA LEU A 169 -6.31 -14.37 9.18
C LEU A 169 -7.09 -15.36 8.32
N THR A 170 -6.41 -16.11 7.47
CA THR A 170 -7.03 -17.16 6.62
C THR A 170 -7.74 -18.21 7.49
N ASP A 171 -7.08 -18.70 8.52
CA ASP A 171 -7.61 -19.76 9.40
C ASP A 171 -8.75 -19.27 10.30
N SER A 172 -8.71 -18.02 10.71
CA SER A 172 -9.72 -17.42 11.59
C SER A 172 -11.04 -17.10 10.89
N GLY A 173 -11.00 -16.90 9.57
CA GLY A 173 -12.15 -16.42 8.80
C GLY A 173 -12.60 -15.01 9.18
N LEU A 174 -11.73 -14.24 9.85
CA LEU A 174 -12.02 -12.84 10.18
C LEU A 174 -11.82 -11.93 8.98
N GLY A 175 -12.50 -10.79 9.00
CA GLY A 175 -12.49 -9.82 7.92
C GLY A 175 -13.71 -9.94 7.02
N ASP A 176 -13.54 -9.70 5.72
CA ASP A 176 -14.64 -9.89 4.78
C ASP A 176 -14.88 -11.39 4.54
N PRO A 177 -16.12 -11.88 4.69
CA PRO A 177 -16.44 -13.30 4.52
C PRO A 177 -16.22 -13.82 3.10
N LYS A 178 -15.94 -12.95 2.14
CA LYS A 178 -15.63 -13.31 0.75
C LYS A 178 -14.14 -13.46 0.51
N VAL A 179 -13.30 -13.06 1.44
CA VAL A 179 -11.85 -13.26 1.37
C VAL A 179 -11.52 -14.66 1.87
N PHE A 180 -11.06 -15.53 0.99
CA PHE A 180 -10.73 -16.91 1.33
C PHE A 180 -9.27 -17.12 1.67
N LEU A 181 -8.39 -16.29 1.10
CA LEU A 181 -6.95 -16.35 1.35
C LEU A 181 -6.41 -14.96 1.67
N TRP A 182 -5.71 -14.86 2.79
CA TRP A 182 -4.88 -13.70 3.09
C TRP A 182 -3.42 -14.00 2.73
N ALA A 183 -2.78 -13.08 2.03
CA ALA A 183 -1.38 -13.19 1.64
C ALA A 183 -0.57 -12.00 2.15
N ALA A 184 0.74 -12.23 2.35
CA ALA A 184 1.69 -11.19 2.68
C ALA A 184 2.27 -10.58 1.39
N ALA A 185 1.81 -9.40 1.01
CA ALA A 185 2.34 -8.65 -0.12
C ALA A 185 3.61 -7.92 0.30
N LEU A 186 4.74 -8.22 -0.34
CA LEU A 186 5.99 -7.46 -0.19
C LEU A 186 5.84 -6.13 -0.91
N LEU A 187 6.07 -5.02 -0.20
CA LEU A 187 6.13 -3.68 -0.77
C LEU A 187 7.56 -3.19 -0.83
N THR A 188 7.90 -2.59 -1.97
CA THR A 188 9.21 -1.95 -2.20
C THR A 188 9.04 -0.57 -2.82
N GLU A 189 10.10 0.21 -2.76
CA GLU A 189 10.21 1.48 -3.46
C GLU A 189 11.34 1.38 -4.51
N PRO A 190 11.04 1.54 -5.81
CA PRO A 190 12.05 1.48 -6.85
C PRO A 190 13.01 2.66 -6.77
N PRO A 191 14.26 2.53 -7.29
CA PRO A 191 15.25 3.59 -7.30
C PRO A 191 14.74 4.81 -8.07
N GLY A 192 14.93 6.00 -7.51
CA GLY A 192 14.46 7.27 -8.10
C GLY A 192 12.97 7.58 -7.88
N ALA A 193 12.24 6.70 -7.21
CA ALA A 193 10.83 6.92 -6.87
C ALA A 193 10.63 8.02 -5.81
N THR A 194 11.64 8.26 -4.97
CA THR A 194 11.58 9.30 -3.94
C THR A 194 11.87 10.66 -4.59
N LEU A 195 10.89 11.54 -4.61
CA LEU A 195 11.15 12.94 -4.94
C LEU A 195 12.12 13.52 -3.90
N PRO A 196 13.17 14.27 -4.30
CA PRO A 196 14.04 14.94 -3.35
C PRO A 196 13.17 15.83 -2.47
N ALA A 197 13.25 15.66 -1.14
CA ALA A 197 12.52 16.48 -0.20
C ALA A 197 12.80 17.95 -0.54
N LYS A 198 11.81 18.65 -1.11
CA LYS A 198 11.91 20.09 -1.33
C LYS A 198 12.17 20.69 0.05
N ARG A 199 13.40 21.16 0.28
CA ARG A 199 13.71 21.97 1.47
C ARG A 199 12.71 23.12 1.47
N TRP A 200 11.74 23.03 2.33
CA TRP A 200 10.82 24.11 2.63
C TRP A 200 11.67 25.25 3.21
N ARG A 201 12.16 26.14 2.33
CA ARG A 201 12.71 27.40 2.78
C ARG A 201 11.50 28.24 3.19
N GLY A 202 11.23 28.24 4.48
CA GLY A 202 10.24 29.14 5.06
C GLY A 202 10.56 30.56 4.62
N LYS A 203 9.76 31.12 3.72
CA LYS A 203 9.72 32.56 3.51
C LYS A 203 9.17 33.15 4.78
N GLY A 204 10.06 33.69 5.61
CA GLY A 204 9.68 34.49 6.78
C GLY A 204 8.73 35.59 6.32
N CYS A 205 7.47 35.51 6.67
CA CYS A 205 6.53 36.62 6.59
C CYS A 205 6.90 37.67 7.65
N GLY A 206 7.79 38.58 7.26
CA GLY A 206 8.03 39.82 8.01
C GLY A 206 6.81 40.74 7.90
N HIS A 207 5.83 40.56 8.77
CA HIS A 207 4.76 41.54 8.98
C HIS A 207 5.14 42.49 10.13
N GLY A 208 5.98 43.45 9.79
CA GLY A 208 6.14 44.66 10.60
C GLY A 208 4.94 45.60 10.38
N ARG A 209 3.86 45.44 11.12
CA ARG A 209 2.85 46.53 11.26
C ARG A 209 3.22 47.40 12.45
N ARG A 210 3.77 48.60 12.14
CA ARG A 210 3.83 49.71 13.07
C ARG A 210 2.41 50.22 13.28
N PHE A 211 1.87 50.07 14.48
CA PHE A 211 0.70 50.81 14.91
C PHE A 211 1.13 52.21 15.31
N GLY A 212 0.77 53.20 14.46
CA GLY A 212 0.85 54.61 14.80
C GLY A 212 -0.21 54.96 15.84
N ARG A 213 0.24 55.51 16.99
CA ARG A 213 -0.62 56.22 17.95
C ARG A 213 -1.09 57.55 17.30
N SER A 214 -2.37 57.72 17.14
CA SER A 214 -2.98 59.04 16.89
C SER A 214 -3.66 59.47 18.19
N SER A 215 -3.08 60.51 18.80
CA SER A 215 -3.73 61.33 19.82
C SER A 215 -4.57 62.41 19.11
N GLN A 216 -5.82 62.57 19.50
CA GLN A 216 -6.58 63.82 19.44
C GLN A 216 -7.83 63.68 20.32
N ARG A 217 -7.83 64.45 21.38
CA ARG A 217 -8.75 65.50 21.91
C ARG A 217 -10.22 65.09 21.81
#